data_f25a11dced278d22d3102e013dfdca8e
#
_entry.id   f25a11dced278d22d3102e013dfdca8e
#
_cell.length_a   1.000
_cell.length_b   1.000
_cell.length_c   1.000
_cell.angle_alpha   90.00
_cell.angle_beta   90.00
_cell.angle_gamma   90.00
#
_symmetry.space_group_name_H-M   'P 1'
#
loop_
_entity.id
_entity.type
_entity.pdbx_description
1 polymer ?
#
loop_
_entity_poly.entity_id
_entity_poly.type
_entity_poly.pdbx_seq_one_letter_code
_entity_poly.pdbx_strand_id
1 'polypeptide(L)'
;RYIDEVGLEKDTIIVFQSDHGHSTEERAHFGGGSAGKYRGAKFSLFEGGIRVPAIISWPSKLQENREITEIAHSCDWLPTLADLAGIKLIKTKIDGKSLSPMIKFESKSSPHSILHWQVGVGPKKQWAVRQGPWKLIGNVRDSSNPAKVGYAKPTKLFLSNIEKDPEEKINWADEHPDIVKRLLEAHKSQL
;
A
#
# COMPACT_ATOMS: atom_id res chain seq x y z
N ARG A 1 -2.53 23.89 -14.05
CA ARG A 1 -2.51 25.00 -15.02
C ARG A 1 -3.74 25.00 -15.93
N TYR A 2 -4.00 23.97 -16.78
CA TYR A 2 -5.15 23.99 -17.67
C TYR A 2 -6.50 24.05 -16.93
N ILE A 3 -6.65 23.28 -15.85
CA ILE A 3 -7.86 23.27 -15.01
C ILE A 3 -8.12 24.67 -14.41
N ASP A 4 -7.08 25.37 -14.00
CA ASP A 4 -7.16 26.74 -13.46
C ASP A 4 -7.56 27.75 -14.55
N GLU A 5 -6.95 27.62 -15.75
CA GLU A 5 -7.23 28.47 -16.92
C GLU A 5 -8.70 28.39 -17.37
N VAL A 6 -9.34 27.22 -17.20
CA VAL A 6 -10.75 26.99 -17.56
C VAL A 6 -11.71 27.17 -16.38
N GLY A 7 -11.21 27.56 -15.21
CA GLY A 7 -12.00 27.87 -14.02
C GLY A 7 -12.65 26.65 -13.33
N LEU A 8 -12.10 25.43 -13.54
CA LEU A 8 -12.65 24.18 -12.98
C LEU A 8 -11.95 23.73 -11.69
N GLU A 9 -10.94 24.43 -11.20
CA GLU A 9 -10.13 24.03 -10.04
C GLU A 9 -10.94 23.76 -8.78
N LYS A 10 -11.98 24.56 -8.55
CA LYS A 10 -12.83 24.46 -7.35
C LYS A 10 -13.75 23.25 -7.37
N ASP A 11 -14.08 22.75 -8.55
CA ASP A 11 -15.05 21.66 -8.75
C ASP A 11 -14.36 20.35 -9.21
N THR A 12 -13.01 20.33 -9.16
CA THR A 12 -12.23 19.17 -9.61
C THR A 12 -11.44 18.56 -8.44
N ILE A 13 -11.61 17.26 -8.25
CA ILE A 13 -10.74 16.46 -7.37
C ILE A 13 -9.65 15.85 -8.24
N ILE A 14 -8.40 16.11 -7.88
CA ILE A 14 -7.23 15.54 -8.55
C ILE A 14 -6.60 14.51 -7.63
N VAL A 15 -6.42 13.27 -8.11
CA VAL A 15 -5.67 12.22 -7.42
C VAL A 15 -4.48 11.83 -8.26
N PHE A 16 -3.30 11.82 -7.64
CA PHE A 16 -2.08 11.30 -8.22
C PHE A 16 -1.53 10.18 -7.33
N GLN A 17 -1.31 9.01 -7.89
CA GLN A 17 -0.74 7.87 -7.19
C GLN A 17 0.04 6.99 -8.15
N SER A 18 1.13 6.39 -7.69
CA SER A 18 1.75 5.26 -8.39
C SER A 18 0.93 3.99 -8.18
N ASP A 19 0.86 3.12 -9.18
CA ASP A 19 0.17 1.84 -9.11
C ASP A 19 0.91 0.80 -8.25
N HIS A 20 2.24 0.87 -8.21
CA HIS A 20 3.14 0.00 -7.43
C HIS A 20 4.52 0.65 -7.28
N GLY A 21 5.44 0.00 -6.57
CA GLY A 21 6.84 0.41 -6.48
C GLY A 21 7.53 0.44 -7.85
N HIS A 22 8.69 1.10 -7.91
CA HIS A 22 9.46 1.24 -9.16
C HIS A 22 9.76 -0.11 -9.82
N SER A 23 9.83 -0.12 -11.15
CA SER A 23 10.17 -1.33 -11.92
C SER A 23 11.69 -1.48 -12.05
N THR A 24 12.19 -2.71 -11.86
CA THR A 24 13.59 -3.08 -12.09
C THR A 24 13.73 -3.96 -13.32
N GLU A 25 12.67 -4.11 -14.11
CA GLU A 25 12.65 -4.98 -15.30
C GLU A 25 13.45 -4.38 -16.45
N GLU A 26 14.10 -5.26 -17.25
CA GLU A 26 14.86 -4.87 -18.45
C GLU A 26 14.00 -4.06 -19.44
N ARG A 27 12.77 -4.50 -19.69
CA ARG A 27 11.82 -3.81 -20.57
C ARG A 27 11.46 -2.37 -20.12
N ALA A 28 11.74 -2.06 -18.86
CA ALA A 28 11.63 -0.71 -18.29
C ALA A 28 13.01 -0.05 -18.17
N HIS A 29 13.97 -0.43 -19.00
CA HIS A 29 15.36 0.05 -18.96
C HIS A 29 15.95 -0.05 -17.54
N PHE A 30 15.68 -1.18 -16.85
CA PHE A 30 16.06 -1.44 -15.45
C PHE A 30 15.46 -0.45 -14.45
N GLY A 31 14.45 0.33 -14.88
CA GLY A 31 13.72 1.29 -14.08
C GLY A 31 14.46 2.61 -13.87
N GLY A 32 13.72 3.67 -13.75
CA GLY A 32 14.24 5.02 -13.44
C GLY A 32 13.84 5.50 -12.05
N GLY A 33 13.12 4.66 -11.28
CA GLY A 33 12.58 5.03 -9.98
C GLY A 33 13.43 4.53 -8.81
N SER A 34 13.07 5.00 -7.61
CA SER A 34 13.67 4.56 -6.37
C SER A 34 12.60 4.52 -5.26
N ALA A 35 12.64 3.49 -4.45
CA ALA A 35 11.86 3.41 -3.21
C ALA A 35 12.60 4.03 -2.01
N GLY A 36 13.71 4.74 -2.25
CA GLY A 36 14.55 5.28 -1.19
C GLY A 36 15.10 4.19 -0.28
N LYS A 37 14.80 4.27 1.01
CA LYS A 37 15.24 3.29 2.01
C LYS A 37 14.41 1.99 2.02
N TYR A 38 13.27 1.95 1.37
CA TYR A 38 12.36 0.82 1.44
C TYR A 38 12.83 -0.34 0.57
N ARG A 39 12.85 -1.54 1.15
CA ARG A 39 13.21 -2.78 0.48
C ARG A 39 12.15 -3.19 -0.53
N GLY A 40 12.58 -3.83 -1.63
CA GLY A 40 11.69 -4.29 -2.68
C GLY A 40 11.44 -3.26 -3.77
N ALA A 41 10.77 -3.73 -4.80
CA ALA A 41 10.36 -3.00 -5.99
C ALA A 41 9.07 -3.64 -6.51
N LYS A 42 8.61 -3.30 -7.69
CA LYS A 42 7.51 -3.97 -8.39
C LYS A 42 7.62 -5.50 -8.27
N PHE A 43 6.52 -6.20 -8.02
CA PHE A 43 6.39 -7.64 -7.74
C PHE A 43 6.85 -8.10 -6.34
N SER A 44 7.23 -7.20 -5.46
CA SER A 44 7.53 -7.51 -4.07
C SER A 44 6.44 -7.00 -3.14
N LEU A 45 6.22 -7.69 -2.01
CA LEU A 45 5.34 -7.22 -0.93
C LEU A 45 6.12 -6.59 0.23
N PHE A 46 7.43 -6.36 0.06
CA PHE A 46 8.16 -5.41 0.89
C PHE A 46 7.70 -3.97 0.63
N GLU A 47 7.95 -3.07 1.55
CA GLU A 47 7.46 -1.67 1.48
C GLU A 47 7.82 -0.99 0.15
N GLY A 48 9.01 -1.19 -0.39
CA GLY A 48 9.41 -0.61 -1.68
C GLY A 48 8.60 -1.08 -2.89
N GLY A 49 7.88 -2.19 -2.77
CA GLY A 49 6.98 -2.68 -3.82
C GLY A 49 5.53 -2.19 -3.67
N ILE A 50 5.08 -1.88 -2.45
CA ILE A 50 3.68 -1.59 -2.16
C ILE A 50 3.44 -0.22 -1.51
N ARG A 51 4.45 0.40 -0.91
CA ARG A 51 4.35 1.75 -0.35
C ARG A 51 4.66 2.77 -1.44
N VAL A 52 3.63 3.46 -1.90
CA VAL A 52 3.70 4.38 -3.03
C VAL A 52 3.26 5.79 -2.61
N PRO A 53 3.79 6.84 -3.25
CA PRO A 53 3.29 8.19 -3.04
C PRO A 53 1.85 8.30 -3.55
N ALA A 54 1.01 9.00 -2.78
CA ALA A 54 -0.34 9.34 -3.15
C ALA A 54 -0.64 10.78 -2.75
N ILE A 55 -1.26 11.52 -3.64
CA ILE A 55 -1.62 12.93 -3.44
C ILE A 55 -3.08 13.11 -3.85
N ILE A 56 -3.83 13.84 -3.04
CA ILE A 56 -5.16 14.31 -3.41
C ILE A 56 -5.21 15.83 -3.25
N SER A 57 -5.83 16.49 -4.21
CA SER A 57 -6.06 17.93 -4.20
C SER A 57 -7.51 18.25 -4.53
N TRP A 58 -8.11 19.11 -3.75
CA TRP A 58 -9.42 19.75 -4.01
C TRP A 58 -9.42 21.11 -3.34
N PRO A 59 -8.95 22.15 -4.01
CA PRO A 59 -8.67 23.46 -3.40
C PRO A 59 -9.83 24.10 -2.64
N SER A 60 -11.08 23.85 -3.08
CA SER A 60 -12.25 24.44 -2.44
C SER A 60 -12.69 23.74 -1.15
N LYS A 61 -12.22 22.51 -0.87
CA LYS A 61 -12.77 21.69 0.22
C LYS A 61 -11.74 20.95 1.06
N LEU A 62 -10.51 20.79 0.58
CA LEU A 62 -9.45 20.13 1.33
C LEU A 62 -8.36 21.14 1.70
N GLN A 63 -7.84 21.00 2.91
CA GLN A 63 -6.75 21.82 3.40
C GLN A 63 -5.45 21.48 2.69
N GLU A 64 -4.74 22.51 2.22
CA GLU A 64 -3.44 22.36 1.56
C GLU A 64 -2.30 22.04 2.53
N ASN A 65 -1.18 21.57 1.97
CA ASN A 65 0.09 21.35 2.69
C ASN A 65 -0.06 20.44 3.93
N ARG A 66 -0.85 19.36 3.80
CA ARG A 66 -1.04 18.37 4.85
C ARG A 66 -0.45 17.03 4.43
N GLU A 67 0.18 16.38 5.39
CA GLU A 67 0.67 15.01 5.26
C GLU A 67 -0.12 14.10 6.19
N ILE A 68 -0.52 12.93 5.67
CA ILE A 68 -1.21 11.88 6.39
C ILE A 68 -0.32 10.65 6.34
N THR A 69 0.11 10.16 7.50
CA THR A 69 1.00 9.00 7.63
C THR A 69 0.25 7.69 7.90
N GLU A 70 -1.05 7.78 8.07
CA GLU A 70 -1.92 6.64 8.33
C GLU A 70 -2.00 5.69 7.13
N ILE A 71 -2.28 4.41 7.44
CA ILE A 71 -2.35 3.37 6.44
C ILE A 71 -3.58 3.56 5.55
N ALA A 72 -3.38 3.52 4.23
CA ALA A 72 -4.41 3.54 3.20
C ALA A 72 -4.09 2.47 2.13
N HIS A 73 -5.08 2.10 1.35
CA HIS A 73 -4.94 1.16 0.24
C HIS A 73 -5.53 1.73 -1.05
N SER A 74 -5.00 1.34 -2.21
CA SER A 74 -5.48 1.86 -3.51
C SER A 74 -6.96 1.62 -3.77
N CYS A 75 -7.54 0.54 -3.25
CA CYS A 75 -8.97 0.27 -3.37
C CYS A 75 -9.86 1.26 -2.60
N ASP A 76 -9.28 2.06 -1.71
CA ASP A 76 -10.00 3.06 -0.92
C ASP A 76 -10.41 4.30 -1.73
N TRP A 77 -9.80 4.51 -2.90
CA TRP A 77 -10.13 5.67 -3.72
C TRP A 77 -11.57 5.69 -4.18
N LEU A 78 -12.13 4.56 -4.59
CA LEU A 78 -13.53 4.51 -5.05
C LEU A 78 -14.51 5.00 -3.98
N PRO A 79 -14.56 4.42 -2.76
CA PRO A 79 -15.47 4.91 -1.73
C PRO A 79 -15.11 6.31 -1.23
N THR A 80 -13.83 6.68 -1.22
CA THR A 80 -13.39 8.01 -0.80
C THR A 80 -13.88 9.11 -1.76
N LEU A 81 -13.69 8.91 -3.06
CA LEU A 81 -14.11 9.89 -4.07
C LEU A 81 -15.64 9.99 -4.13
N ALA A 82 -16.35 8.87 -3.98
CA ALA A 82 -17.80 8.89 -3.90
C ALA A 82 -18.29 9.73 -2.70
N ASP A 83 -17.72 9.54 -1.50
CA ASP A 83 -18.05 10.33 -0.32
C ASP A 83 -17.71 11.82 -0.50
N LEU A 84 -16.55 12.14 -1.03
CA LEU A 84 -16.14 13.51 -1.26
C LEU A 84 -17.06 14.22 -2.27
N ALA A 85 -17.49 13.51 -3.31
CA ALA A 85 -18.39 14.03 -4.34
C ALA A 85 -19.88 13.98 -3.96
N GLY A 86 -20.23 13.41 -2.79
CA GLY A 86 -21.63 13.24 -2.36
C GLY A 86 -22.39 12.19 -3.19
N ILE A 87 -21.68 11.24 -3.81
CA ILE A 87 -22.26 10.19 -4.65
C ILE A 87 -22.52 8.95 -3.79
N LYS A 88 -23.75 8.48 -3.79
CA LYS A 88 -24.12 7.23 -3.14
C LYS A 88 -23.69 6.04 -3.98
N LEU A 89 -22.77 5.22 -3.49
CA LEU A 89 -22.41 3.97 -4.13
C LEU A 89 -23.59 2.98 -4.10
N ILE A 90 -23.76 2.26 -5.20
CA ILE A 90 -24.67 1.12 -5.25
C ILE A 90 -24.14 0.08 -4.27
N LYS A 91 -25.05 -0.62 -3.57
CA LYS A 91 -24.70 -1.67 -2.61
C LYS A 91 -24.01 -2.85 -3.32
N THR A 92 -22.72 -2.72 -3.55
CA THR A 92 -21.83 -3.79 -4.01
C THR A 92 -20.82 -4.10 -2.93
N LYS A 93 -20.35 -5.33 -2.89
CA LYS A 93 -19.24 -5.70 -2.02
C LYS A 93 -17.97 -5.07 -2.59
N ILE A 94 -17.40 -4.11 -1.88
CA ILE A 94 -16.13 -3.46 -2.21
C ILE A 94 -15.14 -3.69 -1.05
N ASP A 95 -13.86 -3.84 -1.36
CA ASP A 95 -12.82 -4.09 -0.36
C ASP A 95 -12.32 -2.77 0.28
N GLY A 96 -12.41 -1.67 -0.48
CA GLY A 96 -11.99 -0.36 -0.02
C GLY A 96 -12.90 0.26 1.03
N LYS A 97 -12.33 1.13 1.84
CA LYS A 97 -13.03 1.93 2.84
C LYS A 97 -12.80 3.41 2.58
N SER A 98 -13.80 4.24 2.83
CA SER A 98 -13.65 5.69 2.66
C SER A 98 -12.60 6.27 3.59
N LEU A 99 -11.65 7.00 3.02
CA LEU A 99 -10.65 7.80 3.72
C LEU A 99 -11.13 9.24 3.96
N SER A 100 -12.34 9.59 3.53
CA SER A 100 -12.87 10.96 3.61
C SER A 100 -12.77 11.57 5.02
N PRO A 101 -13.14 10.86 6.12
CA PRO A 101 -12.98 11.40 7.47
C PRO A 101 -11.52 11.69 7.84
N MET A 102 -10.59 10.85 7.38
CA MET A 102 -9.16 11.03 7.63
C MET A 102 -8.58 12.18 6.80
N ILE A 103 -8.98 12.30 5.54
CA ILE A 103 -8.54 13.36 4.63
C ILE A 103 -9.08 14.73 5.09
N LYS A 104 -10.30 14.79 5.61
CA LYS A 104 -10.90 16.00 6.18
C LYS A 104 -10.45 16.30 7.61
N PHE A 105 -9.60 15.45 8.20
CA PHE A 105 -9.15 15.55 9.61
C PHE A 105 -10.27 15.44 10.66
N GLU A 106 -11.37 14.80 10.29
CA GLU A 106 -12.45 14.41 11.20
C GLU A 106 -12.09 13.16 12.01
N SER A 107 -11.16 12.35 11.51
CA SER A 107 -10.54 11.19 12.17
C SER A 107 -9.02 11.26 12.09
N LYS A 108 -8.34 10.78 13.14
CA LYS A 108 -6.88 10.68 13.20
C LYS A 108 -6.37 9.26 12.88
N SER A 109 -7.26 8.31 12.65
CA SER A 109 -6.89 6.90 12.43
C SER A 109 -7.41 6.38 11.10
N SER A 110 -6.67 5.45 10.53
CA SER A 110 -7.08 4.68 9.36
C SER A 110 -8.36 3.88 9.63
N PRO A 111 -9.25 3.74 8.65
CA PRO A 111 -10.39 2.81 8.74
C PRO A 111 -9.96 1.33 8.69
N HIS A 112 -8.69 1.05 8.42
CA HIS A 112 -8.14 -0.30 8.33
C HIS A 112 -7.40 -0.70 9.60
N SER A 113 -7.88 -1.75 10.26
CA SER A 113 -7.15 -2.42 11.34
C SER A 113 -6.17 -3.47 10.81
N ILE A 114 -6.49 -4.06 9.65
CA ILE A 114 -5.68 -5.07 8.97
C ILE A 114 -5.71 -4.78 7.47
N LEU A 115 -4.57 -4.92 6.81
CA LEU A 115 -4.44 -4.92 5.36
C LEU A 115 -3.90 -6.26 4.88
N HIS A 116 -4.37 -6.70 3.71
CA HIS A 116 -3.98 -7.96 3.10
C HIS A 116 -3.67 -7.78 1.61
N TRP A 117 -2.58 -8.36 1.14
CA TRP A 117 -2.14 -8.34 -0.26
C TRP A 117 -1.86 -9.75 -0.75
N GLN A 118 -2.10 -9.97 -2.03
CA GLN A 118 -1.68 -11.18 -2.74
C GLN A 118 -1.13 -10.80 -4.12
N VAL A 119 -0.02 -11.45 -4.52
CA VAL A 119 0.60 -11.26 -5.82
C VAL A 119 0.97 -12.61 -6.41
N GLY A 120 0.61 -12.83 -7.68
CA GLY A 120 0.85 -14.08 -8.39
C GLY A 120 -0.33 -15.04 -8.31
N VAL A 121 -0.13 -16.24 -8.83
CA VAL A 121 -1.14 -17.30 -8.95
C VAL A 121 -0.64 -18.61 -8.35
N GLY A 122 -1.60 -19.49 -8.00
CA GLY A 122 -1.32 -20.84 -7.50
C GLY A 122 -0.71 -20.86 -6.09
N PRO A 123 -0.17 -22.02 -5.67
CA PRO A 123 0.27 -22.25 -4.29
C PRO A 123 1.54 -21.47 -3.89
N LYS A 124 2.26 -20.94 -4.86
CA LYS A 124 3.48 -20.12 -4.63
C LYS A 124 3.21 -18.61 -4.70
N LYS A 125 1.93 -18.17 -4.75
CA LYS A 125 1.59 -16.75 -4.70
C LYS A 125 2.16 -16.12 -3.43
N GLN A 126 2.74 -14.92 -3.56
CA GLN A 126 3.09 -14.13 -2.39
C GLN A 126 1.82 -13.62 -1.72
N TRP A 127 1.87 -13.47 -0.42
CA TRP A 127 0.86 -12.79 0.35
C TRP A 127 1.51 -11.99 1.48
N ALA A 128 0.87 -10.94 1.91
CA ALA A 128 1.26 -10.19 3.10
C ALA A 128 0.04 -9.78 3.90
N VAL A 129 0.19 -9.74 5.22
CA VAL A 129 -0.78 -9.19 6.15
C VAL A 129 -0.08 -8.16 7.03
N ARG A 130 -0.68 -6.98 7.17
CA ARG A 130 -0.19 -5.94 8.06
C ARG A 130 -1.25 -5.59 9.10
N GLN A 131 -0.83 -5.54 10.36
CA GLN A 131 -1.62 -5.05 11.49
C GLN A 131 -0.74 -4.15 12.35
N GLY A 132 -1.07 -2.87 12.40
CA GLY A 132 -0.23 -1.87 13.04
C GLY A 132 1.18 -1.86 12.44
N PRO A 133 2.23 -1.89 13.28
CA PRO A 133 3.62 -1.89 12.82
C PRO A 133 4.09 -3.23 12.24
N TRP A 134 3.36 -4.31 12.47
CA TRP A 134 3.78 -5.65 12.09
C TRP A 134 3.24 -6.06 10.72
N LYS A 135 4.14 -6.54 9.86
CA LYS A 135 3.81 -7.09 8.54
C LYS A 135 4.44 -8.47 8.37
N LEU A 136 3.60 -9.48 8.11
CA LEU A 136 4.02 -10.84 7.81
C LEU A 136 3.88 -11.10 6.31
N ILE A 137 4.96 -11.56 5.68
CA ILE A 137 5.00 -11.92 4.26
C ILE A 137 5.23 -13.42 4.15
N GLY A 138 4.39 -14.09 3.35
CA GLY A 138 4.56 -15.48 2.97
C GLY A 138 5.00 -15.64 1.51
N ASN A 139 5.75 -16.71 1.22
CA ASN A 139 6.35 -16.95 -0.09
C ASN A 139 7.16 -15.74 -0.58
N VAL A 140 8.05 -15.27 0.26
CA VAL A 140 8.79 -14.02 0.15
C VAL A 140 9.53 -13.90 -1.18
N ARG A 141 9.35 -12.78 -1.87
CA ARG A 141 10.14 -12.35 -3.03
C ARG A 141 10.73 -10.98 -2.79
N ASP A 142 12.01 -10.86 -3.07
CA ASP A 142 12.69 -9.56 -3.09
C ASP A 142 13.05 -9.22 -4.54
N SER A 143 12.46 -8.17 -5.06
CA SER A 143 12.71 -7.66 -6.41
C SER A 143 13.61 -6.43 -6.45
N SER A 144 14.27 -6.09 -5.34
CA SER A 144 15.18 -4.93 -5.25
C SER A 144 16.37 -5.00 -6.19
N ASN A 145 16.79 -6.21 -6.55
CA ASN A 145 17.95 -6.42 -7.40
C ASN A 145 17.55 -7.16 -8.68
N PRO A 146 17.63 -6.51 -9.88
CA PRO A 146 17.29 -7.11 -11.16
C PRO A 146 18.08 -8.38 -11.47
N ALA A 147 19.36 -8.45 -11.07
CA ALA A 147 20.21 -9.62 -11.25
C ALA A 147 19.79 -10.83 -10.38
N LYS A 148 18.94 -10.61 -9.37
CA LYS A 148 18.40 -11.61 -8.46
C LYS A 148 16.89 -11.84 -8.61
N VAL A 149 16.26 -11.29 -9.62
CA VAL A 149 14.82 -11.50 -9.94
C VAL A 149 14.50 -12.96 -10.30
N GLY A 150 15.50 -13.81 -10.35
CA GLY A 150 15.37 -15.25 -10.36
C GLY A 150 15.52 -15.83 -8.96
N TYR A 151 14.46 -15.90 -8.19
CA TYR A 151 14.28 -16.89 -7.12
C TYR A 151 15.39 -16.98 -6.06
N ALA A 152 15.57 -15.96 -5.25
CA ALA A 152 16.07 -16.19 -3.89
C ALA A 152 15.22 -17.34 -3.32
N LYS A 153 15.85 -18.36 -2.70
CA LYS A 153 15.11 -19.48 -2.09
C LYS A 153 14.03 -18.85 -1.20
N PRO A 154 12.73 -19.09 -1.45
CA PRO A 154 11.69 -18.41 -0.71
C PRO A 154 11.84 -18.80 0.76
N THR A 155 12.19 -17.84 1.60
CA THR A 155 11.97 -17.99 3.03
C THR A 155 10.47 -18.16 3.20
N LYS A 156 10.03 -19.16 3.96
CA LYS A 156 8.60 -19.45 4.09
C LYS A 156 7.83 -18.26 4.64
N LEU A 157 8.40 -17.55 5.61
CA LEU A 157 7.81 -16.41 6.29
C LEU A 157 8.85 -15.32 6.58
N PHE A 158 8.44 -14.06 6.50
CA PHE A 158 9.23 -12.91 6.91
C PHE A 158 8.34 -11.97 7.73
N LEU A 159 8.68 -11.76 8.98
CA LEU A 159 7.99 -10.81 9.85
C LEU A 159 8.83 -9.54 9.99
N SER A 160 8.29 -8.41 9.58
CA SER A 160 8.90 -7.09 9.76
C SER A 160 8.15 -6.23 10.75
N ASN A 161 8.89 -5.35 11.44
CA ASN A 161 8.33 -4.25 12.20
C ASN A 161 8.64 -2.94 11.47
N ILE A 162 7.66 -2.40 10.76
CA ILE A 162 7.82 -1.27 9.84
C ILE A 162 8.21 0.03 10.56
N GLU A 163 7.88 0.18 11.83
CA GLU A 163 8.24 1.37 12.60
C GLU A 163 9.70 1.31 13.08
N LYS A 164 10.16 0.14 13.56
CA LYS A 164 11.53 -0.05 14.07
C LYS A 164 12.53 -0.30 12.94
N ASP A 165 12.11 -0.98 11.88
CA ASP A 165 12.93 -1.36 10.73
C ASP A 165 12.17 -1.11 9.42
N PRO A 166 12.02 0.16 9.02
CA PRO A 166 11.31 0.52 7.79
C PRO A 166 11.99 0.01 6.51
N GLU A 167 13.25 -0.39 6.60
CA GLU A 167 14.02 -0.99 5.52
C GLU A 167 13.82 -2.51 5.42
N GLU A 168 13.11 -3.12 6.38
CA GLU A 168 12.80 -4.55 6.43
C GLU A 168 14.05 -5.45 6.29
N LYS A 169 15.11 -5.11 7.01
CA LYS A 169 16.39 -5.85 7.02
C LYS A 169 16.33 -7.07 7.93
N ILE A 170 15.54 -7.00 9.00
CA ILE A 170 15.50 -7.99 10.07
C ILE A 170 14.22 -8.82 9.95
N ASN A 171 14.39 -10.14 9.95
CA ASN A 171 13.25 -11.06 10.08
C ASN A 171 13.01 -11.40 11.54
N TRP A 172 11.94 -10.87 12.09
CA TRP A 172 11.54 -11.02 13.50
C TRP A 172 10.69 -12.28 13.76
N ALA A 173 10.53 -13.19 12.78
CA ALA A 173 9.60 -14.31 12.88
C ALA A 173 9.94 -15.29 14.02
N ASP A 174 11.22 -15.55 14.26
CA ASP A 174 11.67 -16.48 15.30
C ASP A 174 11.55 -15.86 16.70
N GLU A 175 11.67 -14.53 16.82
CA GLU A 175 11.60 -13.81 18.08
C GLU A 175 10.15 -13.52 18.54
N HIS A 176 9.19 -13.51 17.57
CA HIS A 176 7.79 -13.17 17.81
C HIS A 176 6.82 -14.21 17.24
N PRO A 177 6.87 -15.48 17.68
CA PRO A 177 6.02 -16.55 17.14
C PRO A 177 4.52 -16.33 17.41
N ASP A 178 4.16 -15.61 18.47
CA ASP A 178 2.80 -15.20 18.80
C ASP A 178 2.22 -14.23 17.76
N ILE A 179 3.02 -13.25 17.31
CA ILE A 179 2.64 -12.31 16.25
C ILE A 179 2.50 -13.03 14.90
N VAL A 180 3.45 -13.92 14.59
CA VAL A 180 3.37 -14.77 13.40
C VAL A 180 2.07 -15.55 13.38
N LYS A 181 1.71 -16.23 14.48
CA LYS A 181 0.48 -17.01 14.60
C LYS A 181 -0.76 -16.13 14.35
N ARG A 182 -0.85 -14.98 15.01
CA ARG A 182 -1.96 -14.04 14.87
C ARG A 182 -2.13 -13.56 13.43
N LEU A 183 -1.04 -13.17 12.75
CA LEU A 183 -1.09 -12.69 11.38
C LEU A 183 -1.35 -13.81 10.38
N LEU A 184 -0.93 -15.05 10.64
CA LEU A 184 -1.32 -16.23 9.86
C LEU A 184 -2.82 -16.51 9.95
N GLU A 185 -3.41 -16.37 11.13
CA GLU A 185 -4.87 -16.50 11.33
C GLU A 185 -5.61 -15.41 10.56
N ALA A 186 -5.12 -14.17 10.62
CA ALA A 186 -5.67 -13.05 9.84
C ALA A 186 -5.56 -13.31 8.33
N HIS A 187 -4.45 -13.87 7.83
CA HIS A 187 -4.32 -14.26 6.42
C HIS A 187 -5.39 -15.29 6.02
N LYS A 188 -5.57 -16.35 6.84
CA LYS A 188 -6.55 -17.40 6.55
C LYS A 188 -7.98 -16.87 6.49
N SER A 189 -8.32 -15.89 7.30
CA SER A 189 -9.67 -15.29 7.32
C SER A 189 -10.00 -14.44 6.09
N GLN A 190 -9.01 -14.13 5.24
CA GLN A 190 -9.17 -13.37 4.00
C GLN A 190 -9.22 -14.27 2.74
N LEU A 191 -9.08 -15.58 2.90
CA LEU A 191 -9.17 -16.56 1.81
C LEU A 191 -10.59 -17.09 1.65
#